data_e038c6811c23c24c5f21230951cbf71d
#
_entry.id   e038c6811c23c24c5f21230951cbf71d
#
_cell.length_a   1.000
_cell.length_b   1.000
_cell.length_c   1.000
_cell.angle_alpha   90.00
_cell.angle_beta   90.00
_cell.angle_gamma   90.00
#
_symmetry.space_group_name_H-M   'P 1'
#
loop_
_entity.id
_entity.type
_entity.pdbx_description
1 polymer ?
#
loop_
_entity_poly.entity_id
_entity_poly.type
_entity_poly.pdbx_seq_one_letter_code
_entity_poly.pdbx_strand_id
1 'polypeptide(L)'
;LKIAVITGSAGLIGSQACDFFSERGYKIIGIDNDMRAYFFGESSSTKDSLKSLKSKINDYEHYNIDIRDYEKLNEVFTEYSSDINIVIHTAAQPSHDWAANEPLTDFSINAMGTMNMLEVTRLNCPKATFIFTSTNKVYGDTPNYLDLIEKNTRYELKSETYKLKHYIGNDGSINEQMSIDNTKHSVFGASKVAADVMCQEYGKYFGMNVGIFRGGCLTGPNHAGAELHGFLSYLVKCIVNDKPYTIFGYKGKQVRDNIHSWDLVNMFWEFHQNPKQGEVYNAGGGRDNSISILEAIDTINKIAGTNWNNYTISDQNRIGDHIWYISDLKKFRTHYPNWNITIDLEKTITQMVEFEKNKLNKI
;
A
#
# COMPACT_ATOMS: atom_id res chain seq x y z
N LEU A 1 -7.21 17.64 22.75
CA LEU A 1 -7.24 17.61 21.29
C LEU A 1 -6.85 16.20 20.81
N LYS A 2 -7.45 15.69 19.73
CA LYS A 2 -7.03 14.43 19.12
C LYS A 2 -6.34 14.74 17.79
N ILE A 3 -5.06 14.38 17.67
CA ILE A 3 -4.28 14.64 16.48
C ILE A 3 -3.87 13.35 15.80
N ALA A 4 -4.05 13.30 14.48
CA ALA A 4 -3.48 12.29 13.59
C ALA A 4 -2.39 12.93 12.72
N VAL A 5 -1.14 12.47 12.87
CA VAL A 5 -0.04 12.85 11.98
C VAL A 5 0.04 11.83 10.85
N ILE A 6 -0.04 12.30 9.60
CA ILE A 6 -0.07 11.43 8.42
C ILE A 6 1.02 11.86 7.45
N THR A 7 2.02 11.00 7.23
CA THR A 7 3.06 11.23 6.20
C THR A 7 2.63 10.63 4.87
N GLY A 8 3.06 11.23 3.76
CA GLY A 8 2.53 10.88 2.43
C GLY A 8 1.04 11.23 2.34
N SER A 9 0.64 12.30 3.04
CA SER A 9 -0.76 12.68 3.27
C SER A 9 -1.56 12.96 2.01
N ALA A 10 -0.92 13.33 0.92
CA ALA A 10 -1.57 13.58 -0.36
C ALA A 10 -1.57 12.35 -1.30
N GLY A 11 -0.90 11.24 -0.92
CA GLY A 11 -0.93 9.97 -1.64
C GLY A 11 -2.23 9.20 -1.45
N LEU A 12 -2.37 8.04 -2.12
CA LEU A 12 -3.59 7.21 -2.08
C LEU A 12 -4.05 6.89 -0.65
N ILE A 13 -3.17 6.30 0.15
CA ILE A 13 -3.52 5.83 1.51
C ILE A 13 -3.53 7.01 2.48
N GLY A 14 -2.56 7.93 2.35
CA GLY A 14 -2.49 9.11 3.20
C GLY A 14 -3.73 9.99 3.08
N SER A 15 -4.20 10.28 1.86
CA SER A 15 -5.41 11.10 1.65
C SER A 15 -6.67 10.41 2.16
N GLN A 16 -6.79 9.09 1.96
CA GLN A 16 -7.89 8.33 2.55
C GLN A 16 -7.85 8.35 4.08
N ALA A 17 -6.66 8.26 4.68
CA ALA A 17 -6.51 8.36 6.13
C ALA A 17 -6.86 9.77 6.63
N CYS A 18 -6.47 10.83 5.91
CA CYS A 18 -6.86 12.20 6.25
C CYS A 18 -8.39 12.35 6.32
N ASP A 19 -9.09 11.91 5.28
CA ASP A 19 -10.56 11.93 5.25
C ASP A 19 -11.16 11.13 6.41
N PHE A 20 -10.72 9.89 6.56
CA PHE A 20 -11.27 8.94 7.55
C PHE A 20 -11.13 9.43 8.99
N PHE A 21 -9.95 9.95 9.36
CA PHE A 21 -9.70 10.42 10.72
C PHE A 21 -10.31 11.79 10.99
N SER A 22 -10.37 12.68 9.98
CA SER A 22 -11.06 13.97 10.12
C SER A 22 -12.55 13.79 10.40
N GLU A 23 -13.22 12.86 9.72
CA GLU A 23 -14.63 12.49 9.97
C GLU A 23 -14.87 11.95 11.39
N ARG A 24 -13.81 11.51 12.08
CA ARG A 24 -13.83 11.03 13.48
C ARG A 24 -13.36 12.08 14.48
N GLY A 25 -13.26 13.33 14.05
CA GLY A 25 -12.96 14.48 14.92
C GLY A 25 -11.48 14.63 15.27
N TYR A 26 -10.57 14.07 14.47
CA TYR A 26 -9.14 14.33 14.61
C TYR A 26 -8.74 15.59 13.85
N LYS A 27 -7.90 16.44 14.46
CA LYS A 27 -7.09 17.39 13.71
C LYS A 27 -6.07 16.61 12.88
N ILE A 28 -5.92 16.97 11.61
CA ILE A 28 -5.00 16.30 10.69
C ILE A 28 -3.73 17.13 10.49
N ILE A 29 -2.60 16.55 10.82
CA ILE A 29 -1.27 17.07 10.49
C ILE A 29 -0.74 16.27 9.32
N GLY A 30 -0.82 16.83 8.12
CA GLY A 30 -0.36 16.19 6.89
C GLY A 30 1.09 16.57 6.56
N ILE A 31 1.95 15.59 6.37
CA ILE A 31 3.35 15.77 5.94
C ILE A 31 3.51 15.15 4.56
N ASP A 32 3.82 15.98 3.55
CA ASP A 32 4.02 15.53 2.16
C ASP A 32 4.83 16.58 1.40
N ASN A 33 5.78 16.16 0.57
CA ASN A 33 6.62 17.05 -0.23
C ASN A 33 6.51 16.81 -1.74
N ASP A 34 5.48 16.05 -2.19
CA ASP A 34 5.21 15.73 -3.58
C ASP A 34 6.40 15.03 -4.32
N MET A 35 7.22 14.26 -3.61
CA MET A 35 8.28 13.48 -4.26
C MET A 35 7.75 12.47 -5.28
N ARG A 36 6.45 12.20 -5.31
CA ARG A 36 5.84 11.36 -6.33
C ARG A 36 6.03 11.97 -7.74
N ALA A 37 5.99 13.30 -7.87
CA ALA A 37 6.32 13.97 -9.11
C ALA A 37 7.79 13.77 -9.54
N TYR A 38 8.71 13.74 -8.58
CA TYR A 38 10.11 13.41 -8.82
C TYR A 38 10.30 11.96 -9.29
N PHE A 39 9.60 11.00 -8.69
CA PHE A 39 9.73 9.58 -9.04
C PHE A 39 9.10 9.22 -10.38
N PHE A 40 7.95 9.81 -10.73
CA PHE A 40 7.08 9.34 -11.82
C PHE A 40 6.67 10.48 -12.79
N GLY A 41 7.21 11.67 -12.64
CA GLY A 41 6.88 12.85 -13.45
C GLY A 41 5.65 13.62 -12.97
N GLU A 42 5.47 14.83 -13.48
CA GLU A 42 4.41 15.78 -13.08
C GLU A 42 2.99 15.22 -13.20
N SER A 43 2.74 14.31 -14.15
CA SER A 43 1.42 13.66 -14.30
C SER A 43 1.03 12.77 -13.12
N SER A 44 1.98 12.46 -12.24
CA SER A 44 1.80 11.67 -11.01
C SER A 44 1.86 12.51 -9.74
N SER A 45 1.97 13.85 -9.86
CA SER A 45 1.98 14.79 -8.73
C SER A 45 0.74 14.63 -7.85
N THR A 46 0.93 14.83 -6.54
CA THR A 46 -0.13 14.77 -5.53
C THR A 46 -0.71 16.15 -5.19
N LYS A 47 -0.33 17.21 -5.91
CA LYS A 47 -0.77 18.60 -5.65
C LYS A 47 -2.29 18.77 -5.70
N ASP A 48 -2.98 18.12 -6.64
CA ASP A 48 -4.44 18.20 -6.73
C ASP A 48 -5.13 17.52 -5.55
N SER A 49 -4.59 16.38 -5.09
CA SER A 49 -5.04 15.71 -3.88
C SER A 49 -4.86 16.61 -2.66
N LEU A 50 -3.68 17.22 -2.50
CA LEU A 50 -3.40 18.17 -1.42
C LEU A 50 -4.37 19.37 -1.43
N LYS A 51 -4.63 19.94 -2.61
CA LYS A 51 -5.60 21.03 -2.77
C LYS A 51 -7.01 20.61 -2.33
N SER A 52 -7.41 19.41 -2.71
CA SER A 52 -8.70 18.82 -2.29
C SER A 52 -8.78 18.65 -0.78
N LEU A 53 -7.74 18.09 -0.13
CA LEU A 53 -7.69 17.93 1.32
C LEU A 53 -7.85 19.27 2.06
N LYS A 54 -7.08 20.28 1.64
CA LYS A 54 -7.14 21.63 2.22
C LYS A 54 -8.52 22.31 2.06
N SER A 55 -9.25 22.00 0.99
CA SER A 55 -10.59 22.56 0.77
C SER A 55 -11.69 21.82 1.50
N LYS A 56 -11.49 20.51 1.77
CA LYS A 56 -12.52 19.62 2.33
C LYS A 56 -12.44 19.49 3.85
N ILE A 57 -11.22 19.48 4.41
CA ILE A 57 -10.99 19.25 5.83
C ILE A 57 -10.68 20.57 6.52
N ASN A 58 -11.59 21.03 7.38
CA ASN A 58 -11.43 22.32 8.05
C ASN A 58 -10.25 22.35 9.02
N ASP A 59 -9.98 21.26 9.73
CA ASP A 59 -8.88 21.15 10.70
C ASP A 59 -7.72 20.34 10.13
N TYR A 60 -7.23 20.79 8.96
CA TYR A 60 -6.09 20.23 8.23
C TYR A 60 -4.93 21.21 8.17
N GLU A 61 -3.79 20.79 8.68
CA GLU A 61 -2.55 21.53 8.61
C GLU A 61 -1.51 20.78 7.80
N HIS A 62 -0.85 21.46 6.87
CA HIS A 62 0.10 20.86 5.94
C HIS A 62 1.52 21.32 6.15
N TYR A 63 2.43 20.38 6.28
CA TYR A 63 3.86 20.61 6.34
C TYR A 63 4.54 20.02 5.10
N ASN A 64 5.21 20.89 4.32
CA ASN A 64 6.06 20.46 3.20
C ASN A 64 7.43 20.06 3.75
N ILE A 65 7.53 18.84 4.27
CA ILE A 65 8.73 18.30 4.90
C ILE A 65 9.10 16.98 4.25
N ASP A 66 10.40 16.80 3.97
CA ASP A 66 10.97 15.51 3.63
C ASP A 66 11.18 14.69 4.91
N ILE A 67 10.72 13.44 4.93
CA ILE A 67 10.87 12.56 6.11
C ILE A 67 12.34 12.24 6.46
N ARG A 68 13.28 12.58 5.59
CA ARG A 68 14.72 12.51 5.86
C ARG A 68 15.23 13.67 6.72
N ASP A 69 14.47 14.78 6.81
CA ASP A 69 14.80 15.97 7.62
C ASP A 69 14.32 15.77 9.07
N TYR A 70 15.18 15.14 9.87
CA TYR A 70 14.88 14.80 11.27
C TYR A 70 14.54 16.06 12.10
N GLU A 71 15.27 17.16 11.90
CA GLU A 71 15.10 18.37 12.71
C GLU A 71 13.72 18.99 12.50
N LYS A 72 13.28 19.14 11.25
CA LYS A 72 11.94 19.66 10.95
C LYS A 72 10.83 18.74 11.42
N LEU A 73 11.02 17.42 11.31
CA LEU A 73 10.06 16.46 11.88
C LEU A 73 9.97 16.64 13.40
N ASN A 74 11.12 16.74 14.06
CA ASN A 74 11.18 16.91 15.52
C ASN A 74 10.53 18.23 15.98
N GLU A 75 10.68 19.32 15.22
CA GLU A 75 9.97 20.59 15.50
C GLU A 75 8.44 20.39 15.52
N VAL A 76 7.88 19.75 14.47
CA VAL A 76 6.44 19.46 14.38
C VAL A 76 5.98 18.55 15.52
N PHE A 77 6.73 17.47 15.80
CA PHE A 77 6.34 16.54 16.85
C PHE A 77 6.47 17.15 18.26
N THR A 78 7.40 18.05 18.48
CA THR A 78 7.54 18.79 19.74
C THR A 78 6.38 19.76 19.94
N GLU A 79 5.94 20.44 18.88
CA GLU A 79 4.82 21.40 18.92
C GLU A 79 3.54 20.74 19.39
N TYR A 80 3.19 19.55 18.85
CA TYR A 80 1.95 18.85 19.19
C TYR A 80 2.11 17.81 20.31
N SER A 81 3.30 17.28 20.50
CA SER A 81 3.72 16.41 21.61
C SER A 81 2.63 15.37 22.02
N SER A 82 2.17 15.44 23.27
CA SER A 82 1.21 14.47 23.84
C SER A 82 -0.20 14.52 23.24
N ASP A 83 -0.53 15.52 22.44
CA ASP A 83 -1.81 15.60 21.73
C ASP A 83 -1.85 14.71 20.50
N ILE A 84 -0.69 14.22 20.03
CA ILE A 84 -0.60 13.23 18.95
C ILE A 84 -1.07 11.87 19.49
N ASN A 85 -2.19 11.39 18.95
CA ASN A 85 -2.77 10.09 19.32
C ASN A 85 -2.37 8.96 18.37
N ILE A 86 -2.14 9.31 17.09
CA ILE A 86 -1.78 8.34 16.07
C ILE A 86 -0.86 8.98 15.03
N VAL A 87 0.13 8.20 14.61
CA VAL A 87 1.03 8.49 13.48
C VAL A 87 0.78 7.44 12.41
N ILE A 88 0.41 7.86 11.20
CA ILE A 88 0.20 6.96 10.05
C ILE A 88 1.29 7.26 9.03
N HIS A 89 2.26 6.36 8.93
CA HIS A 89 3.43 6.54 8.09
C HIS A 89 3.26 5.83 6.75
N THR A 90 2.87 6.60 5.72
CA THR A 90 2.68 6.09 4.34
C THR A 90 3.66 6.68 3.33
N ALA A 91 4.45 7.69 3.71
CA ALA A 91 5.47 8.26 2.84
C ALA A 91 6.53 7.21 2.50
N ALA A 92 6.79 7.00 1.22
CA ALA A 92 7.76 6.02 0.73
C ALA A 92 8.14 6.30 -0.73
N GLN A 93 9.29 5.78 -1.15
CA GLN A 93 9.59 5.49 -2.55
C GLN A 93 9.00 4.10 -2.88
N PRO A 94 8.06 3.95 -3.82
CA PRO A 94 7.30 2.71 -3.96
C PRO A 94 7.68 1.82 -5.16
N SER A 95 8.70 2.19 -5.96
CA SER A 95 9.01 1.52 -7.23
C SER A 95 10.31 0.73 -7.19
N HIS A 96 10.25 -0.55 -7.62
CA HIS A 96 11.43 -1.40 -7.79
C HIS A 96 12.41 -0.87 -8.84
N ASP A 97 11.87 -0.45 -10.00
CA ASP A 97 12.68 -0.01 -11.14
C ASP A 97 13.39 1.30 -10.80
N TRP A 98 12.69 2.20 -10.13
CA TRP A 98 13.27 3.48 -9.69
C TRP A 98 14.36 3.27 -8.62
N ALA A 99 14.11 2.41 -7.64
CA ALA A 99 15.07 2.07 -6.58
C ALA A 99 16.37 1.48 -7.13
N ALA A 100 16.30 0.69 -8.20
CA ALA A 100 17.49 0.12 -8.85
C ALA A 100 18.39 1.20 -9.48
N ASN A 101 17.82 2.33 -9.91
CA ASN A 101 18.59 3.45 -10.48
C ASN A 101 19.17 4.36 -9.41
N GLU A 102 18.47 4.55 -8.28
CA GLU A 102 18.90 5.41 -7.17
C GLU A 102 18.83 4.70 -5.80
N PRO A 103 19.68 3.69 -5.56
CA PRO A 103 19.62 2.85 -4.34
C PRO A 103 19.78 3.64 -3.03
N LEU A 104 20.67 4.64 -3.02
CA LEU A 104 20.92 5.46 -1.83
C LEU A 104 19.70 6.34 -1.50
N THR A 105 19.06 6.91 -2.51
CA THR A 105 17.85 7.72 -2.33
C THR A 105 16.70 6.84 -1.85
N ASP A 106 16.48 5.67 -2.43
CA ASP A 106 15.47 4.70 -1.98
C ASP A 106 15.67 4.32 -0.51
N PHE A 107 16.89 3.90 -0.14
CA PHE A 107 17.19 3.49 1.23
C PHE A 107 17.05 4.65 2.23
N SER A 108 17.50 5.85 1.86
CA SER A 108 17.39 7.03 2.72
C SER A 108 15.92 7.41 2.99
N ILE A 109 15.03 7.25 2.01
CA ILE A 109 13.60 7.52 2.19
C ILE A 109 12.94 6.39 2.97
N ASN A 110 13.04 5.15 2.50
CA ASN A 110 12.26 4.04 3.03
C ASN A 110 12.76 3.56 4.40
N ALA A 111 14.08 3.43 4.60
CA ALA A 111 14.65 2.95 5.85
C ALA A 111 14.95 4.09 6.82
N MET A 112 15.76 5.07 6.41
CA MET A 112 16.14 6.17 7.32
C MET A 112 14.99 7.10 7.61
N GLY A 113 14.16 7.44 6.61
CA GLY A 113 12.95 8.25 6.84
C GLY A 113 11.98 7.58 7.83
N THR A 114 11.79 6.26 7.73
CA THR A 114 10.99 5.51 8.72
C THR A 114 11.65 5.54 10.10
N MET A 115 12.96 5.40 10.18
CA MET A 115 13.71 5.51 11.45
C MET A 115 13.52 6.87 12.10
N ASN A 116 13.60 7.95 11.32
CA ASN A 116 13.33 9.32 11.80
C ASN A 116 11.91 9.43 12.39
N MET A 117 10.90 8.93 11.67
CA MET A 117 9.51 8.95 12.12
C MET A 117 9.29 8.16 13.43
N LEU A 118 9.92 7.00 13.55
CA LEU A 118 9.87 6.19 14.77
C LEU A 118 10.49 6.94 15.95
N GLU A 119 11.65 7.56 15.73
CA GLU A 119 12.41 8.22 16.80
C GLU A 119 11.73 9.51 17.28
N VAL A 120 11.22 10.37 16.37
CA VAL A 120 10.46 11.56 16.79
C VAL A 120 9.17 11.16 17.52
N THR A 121 8.51 10.05 17.13
CA THR A 121 7.34 9.53 17.83
C THR A 121 7.70 9.05 19.24
N ARG A 122 8.77 8.26 19.35
CA ARG A 122 9.24 7.72 20.65
C ARG A 122 9.59 8.83 21.64
N LEU A 123 10.24 9.89 21.18
CA LEU A 123 10.71 10.97 22.05
C LEU A 123 9.61 11.96 22.43
N ASN A 124 8.68 12.26 21.52
CA ASN A 124 7.70 13.32 21.74
C ASN A 124 6.30 12.81 22.13
N CYS A 125 5.89 11.64 21.60
CA CYS A 125 4.54 11.08 21.84
C CYS A 125 4.57 9.52 21.96
N PRO A 126 5.31 8.95 22.93
CA PRO A 126 5.55 7.51 23.02
C PRO A 126 4.29 6.66 23.24
N LYS A 127 3.18 7.27 23.62
CA LYS A 127 1.87 6.59 23.78
C LYS A 127 1.03 6.59 22.51
N ALA A 128 1.42 7.35 21.50
CA ALA A 128 0.73 7.37 20.22
C ALA A 128 0.80 6.00 19.54
N THR A 129 -0.25 5.65 18.82
CA THR A 129 -0.22 4.50 17.93
C THR A 129 0.60 4.85 16.69
N PHE A 130 1.56 4.01 16.32
CA PHE A 130 2.33 4.14 15.10
C PHE A 130 1.92 3.08 14.10
N ILE A 131 1.43 3.50 12.94
CA ILE A 131 1.05 2.64 11.82
C ILE A 131 2.10 2.74 10.73
N PHE A 132 2.70 1.61 10.36
CA PHE A 132 3.64 1.54 9.26
C PHE A 132 3.04 0.78 8.07
N THR A 133 2.96 1.43 6.92
CA THR A 133 2.59 0.78 5.66
C THR A 133 3.81 0.07 5.07
N SER A 134 3.98 -1.19 5.44
CA SER A 134 4.95 -2.11 4.87
C SER A 134 4.40 -2.69 3.56
N THR A 135 5.06 -3.70 3.02
CA THR A 135 4.71 -4.30 1.73
C THR A 135 4.91 -5.82 1.76
N ASN A 136 4.18 -6.53 0.92
CA ASN A 136 4.42 -7.96 0.67
C ASN A 136 5.79 -8.24 0.01
N LYS A 137 6.47 -7.18 -0.49
CA LYS A 137 7.81 -7.30 -1.09
C LYS A 137 8.91 -7.60 -0.05
N VAL A 138 8.59 -7.50 1.24
CA VAL A 138 9.48 -7.98 2.30
C VAL A 138 9.69 -9.50 2.27
N TYR A 139 8.77 -10.25 1.66
CA TYR A 139 8.93 -11.68 1.40
C TYR A 139 9.83 -12.00 0.20
N GLY A 140 10.31 -10.97 -0.52
CA GLY A 140 11.17 -11.12 -1.71
C GLY A 140 10.57 -12.02 -2.77
N ASP A 141 11.40 -12.86 -3.37
CA ASP A 141 10.96 -13.84 -4.39
C ASP A 141 10.39 -15.14 -3.78
N THR A 142 10.30 -15.28 -2.46
CA THR A 142 9.79 -16.50 -1.81
C THR A 142 8.41 -16.96 -2.34
N PRO A 143 7.44 -16.05 -2.62
CA PRO A 143 6.19 -16.45 -3.25
C PRO A 143 6.35 -17.08 -4.63
N ASN A 144 7.42 -16.74 -5.37
CA ASN A 144 7.70 -17.27 -6.71
C ASN A 144 8.28 -18.69 -6.69
N TYR A 145 8.67 -19.19 -5.50
CA TYR A 145 9.15 -20.57 -5.31
C TYR A 145 8.02 -21.53 -4.94
N LEU A 146 6.78 -21.05 -4.88
CA LEU A 146 5.62 -21.91 -4.65
C LEU A 146 5.29 -22.71 -5.89
N ASP A 147 4.79 -23.94 -5.69
CA ASP A 147 4.32 -24.80 -6.77
C ASP A 147 3.00 -24.28 -7.35
N LEU A 148 3.09 -23.67 -8.51
CA LEU A 148 1.95 -23.08 -9.21
C LEU A 148 1.52 -23.96 -10.38
N ILE A 149 0.21 -23.93 -10.66
CA ILE A 149 -0.37 -24.49 -11.90
C ILE A 149 -0.87 -23.33 -12.77
N GLU A 150 -0.61 -23.44 -14.07
CA GLU A 150 -1.16 -22.51 -15.06
C GLU A 150 -2.57 -22.95 -15.44
N LYS A 151 -3.56 -22.08 -15.18
CA LYS A 151 -4.95 -22.22 -15.65
C LYS A 151 -5.20 -21.33 -16.88
N ASN A 152 -6.41 -21.32 -17.38
CA ASN A 152 -6.76 -20.59 -18.60
C ASN A 152 -6.47 -19.07 -18.46
N THR A 153 -6.89 -18.46 -17.34
CA THR A 153 -6.81 -17.02 -17.13
C THR A 153 -5.85 -16.62 -16.01
N ARG A 154 -5.39 -17.54 -15.18
CA ARG A 154 -4.57 -17.25 -14.01
C ARG A 154 -3.64 -18.38 -13.61
N TYR A 155 -2.57 -18.06 -12.87
CA TYR A 155 -1.86 -19.03 -12.06
C TYR A 155 -2.60 -19.30 -10.76
N GLU A 156 -2.47 -20.51 -10.24
CA GLU A 156 -3.05 -20.90 -8.95
C GLU A 156 -2.12 -21.83 -8.20
N LEU A 157 -2.17 -21.79 -6.88
CA LEU A 157 -1.36 -22.67 -6.03
C LEU A 157 -1.85 -24.13 -6.13
N LYS A 158 -0.92 -25.09 -6.24
CA LYS A 158 -1.29 -26.53 -6.21
C LYS A 158 -1.87 -26.89 -4.85
N SER A 159 -2.96 -27.65 -4.85
CA SER A 159 -3.69 -28.03 -3.63
C SER A 159 -2.83 -28.81 -2.62
N GLU A 160 -1.88 -29.61 -3.08
CA GLU A 160 -0.96 -30.36 -2.22
C GLU A 160 -0.03 -29.47 -1.41
N THR A 161 0.27 -28.27 -1.90
CA THR A 161 1.17 -27.32 -1.23
C THR A 161 0.57 -26.77 0.06
N TYR A 162 -0.75 -26.68 0.17
CA TYR A 162 -1.45 -26.16 1.36
C TYR A 162 -1.11 -26.94 2.64
N LYS A 163 -0.87 -28.24 2.52
CA LYS A 163 -0.61 -29.13 3.66
C LYS A 163 0.85 -29.16 4.11
N LEU A 164 1.77 -28.66 3.26
CA LEU A 164 3.20 -28.83 3.46
C LEU A 164 3.92 -27.58 3.98
N LYS A 165 3.28 -26.41 3.91
CA LYS A 165 3.90 -25.13 4.22
C LYS A 165 3.13 -24.40 5.33
N HIS A 166 3.74 -24.25 6.50
CA HIS A 166 3.14 -23.57 7.66
C HIS A 166 2.76 -22.10 7.41
N TYR A 167 3.35 -21.48 6.39
CA TYR A 167 3.06 -20.12 5.96
C TYR A 167 1.95 -20.03 4.89
N ILE A 168 1.28 -21.13 4.58
CA ILE A 168 0.09 -21.16 3.72
C ILE A 168 -1.13 -21.46 4.58
N GLY A 169 -2.13 -20.59 4.51
CA GLY A 169 -3.41 -20.76 5.19
C GLY A 169 -4.27 -21.87 4.57
N ASN A 170 -5.35 -22.21 5.26
CA ASN A 170 -6.25 -23.31 4.82
C ASN A 170 -6.96 -22.99 3.48
N ASP A 171 -7.10 -21.73 3.14
CA ASP A 171 -7.66 -21.27 1.86
C ASP A 171 -6.59 -21.10 0.76
N GLY A 172 -5.33 -21.44 1.07
CA GLY A 172 -4.19 -21.35 0.17
C GLY A 172 -3.57 -19.94 0.08
N SER A 173 -3.96 -19.01 0.94
CA SER A 173 -3.35 -17.68 1.01
C SER A 173 -2.07 -17.67 1.85
N ILE A 174 -1.22 -16.65 1.66
CA ILE A 174 0.08 -16.51 2.33
C ILE A 174 -0.10 -15.76 3.64
N ASN A 175 0.34 -16.36 4.75
CA ASN A 175 0.31 -15.74 6.08
C ASN A 175 1.67 -15.10 6.45
N GLU A 176 1.72 -14.42 7.60
CA GLU A 176 2.88 -13.65 8.07
C GLU A 176 4.07 -14.50 8.50
N GLN A 177 3.95 -15.84 8.52
CA GLN A 177 5.04 -16.77 8.83
C GLN A 177 5.93 -17.06 7.62
N MET A 178 5.58 -16.59 6.41
CA MET A 178 6.48 -16.67 5.27
C MET A 178 7.76 -15.94 5.57
N SER A 179 8.92 -16.61 5.37
CA SER A 179 10.23 -16.04 5.69
C SER A 179 10.54 -14.80 4.84
N ILE A 180 11.21 -13.86 5.47
CA ILE A 180 11.83 -12.71 4.81
C ILE A 180 13.32 -12.96 4.52
N ASP A 181 13.85 -14.14 4.89
CA ASP A 181 15.26 -14.50 4.73
C ASP A 181 15.50 -15.36 3.49
N ASN A 182 16.77 -15.46 3.08
CA ASN A 182 17.27 -16.34 2.01
C ASN A 182 16.55 -16.17 0.67
N THR A 183 16.19 -14.94 0.32
CA THR A 183 15.48 -14.62 -0.91
C THR A 183 15.99 -13.29 -1.49
N LYS A 184 15.81 -13.10 -2.79
CA LYS A 184 16.12 -11.82 -3.44
C LYS A 184 14.95 -10.84 -3.24
N HIS A 185 15.24 -9.64 -2.69
CA HIS A 185 14.22 -8.65 -2.37
C HIS A 185 14.09 -7.50 -3.38
N SER A 186 15.02 -7.31 -4.28
CA SER A 186 15.30 -6.02 -4.93
C SER A 186 15.77 -4.94 -3.93
N VAL A 187 16.26 -3.82 -4.43
CA VAL A 187 16.70 -2.68 -3.57
C VAL A 187 15.50 -2.12 -2.78
N PHE A 188 14.39 -1.89 -3.45
CA PHE A 188 13.14 -1.44 -2.82
C PHE A 188 12.67 -2.40 -1.71
N GLY A 189 12.62 -3.70 -2.00
CA GLY A 189 12.21 -4.69 -1.02
C GLY A 189 13.13 -4.72 0.19
N ALA A 190 14.45 -4.61 -0.02
CA ALA A 190 15.45 -4.59 1.06
C ALA A 190 15.32 -3.35 1.96
N SER A 191 15.10 -2.16 1.39
CA SER A 191 14.87 -0.94 2.18
C SER A 191 13.59 -1.02 3.01
N LYS A 192 12.54 -1.64 2.46
CA LYS A 192 11.28 -1.89 3.19
C LYS A 192 11.43 -2.97 4.26
N VAL A 193 12.26 -4.02 4.06
CA VAL A 193 12.61 -5.00 5.11
C VAL A 193 13.30 -4.31 6.28
N ALA A 194 14.28 -3.44 6.01
CA ALA A 194 14.96 -2.68 7.07
C ALA A 194 13.95 -1.86 7.90
N ALA A 195 13.05 -1.13 7.25
CA ALA A 195 12.00 -0.36 7.92
C ALA A 195 11.02 -1.26 8.70
N ASP A 196 10.56 -2.37 8.11
CA ASP A 196 9.64 -3.33 8.73
C ASP A 196 10.21 -3.90 10.03
N VAL A 197 11.46 -4.36 10.00
CA VAL A 197 12.15 -4.91 11.17
C VAL A 197 12.38 -3.83 12.24
N MET A 198 12.76 -2.61 11.86
CA MET A 198 12.91 -1.51 12.81
C MET A 198 11.57 -1.15 13.48
N CYS A 199 10.48 -1.14 12.74
CA CYS A 199 9.15 -0.94 13.32
C CYS A 199 8.79 -2.03 14.36
N GLN A 200 9.13 -3.29 14.07
CA GLN A 200 8.95 -4.38 15.04
C GLN A 200 9.79 -4.16 16.31
N GLU A 201 11.06 -3.76 16.16
CA GLU A 201 11.94 -3.49 17.30
C GLU A 201 11.44 -2.32 18.16
N TYR A 202 10.97 -1.22 17.55
CA TYR A 202 10.40 -0.11 18.32
C TYR A 202 9.17 -0.53 19.13
N GLY A 203 8.36 -1.41 18.58
CA GLY A 203 7.25 -1.99 19.32
C GLY A 203 7.69 -2.92 20.44
N LYS A 204 8.57 -3.88 20.15
CA LYS A 204 8.97 -4.95 21.09
C LYS A 204 9.99 -4.49 22.12
N TYR A 205 11.01 -3.73 21.69
CA TYR A 205 12.10 -3.29 22.55
C TYR A 205 11.75 -2.06 23.38
N PHE A 206 11.11 -1.06 22.76
CA PHE A 206 10.73 0.18 23.46
C PHE A 206 9.30 0.17 23.98
N GLY A 207 8.50 -0.86 23.68
CA GLY A 207 7.13 -0.99 24.15
C GLY A 207 6.13 -0.03 23.50
N MET A 208 6.46 0.54 22.33
CA MET A 208 5.57 1.42 21.59
C MET A 208 4.41 0.65 20.94
N ASN A 209 3.28 1.32 20.76
CA ASN A 209 2.13 0.78 20.06
C ASN A 209 2.35 0.83 18.54
N VAL A 210 3.05 -0.15 17.97
CA VAL A 210 3.43 -0.18 16.55
C VAL A 210 2.72 -1.30 15.82
N GLY A 211 1.97 -0.97 14.76
CA GLY A 211 1.35 -1.91 13.82
C GLY A 211 2.04 -1.85 12.46
N ILE A 212 2.45 -3.00 11.94
CA ILE A 212 3.13 -3.14 10.66
C ILE A 212 2.18 -3.85 9.69
N PHE A 213 1.78 -3.14 8.62
CA PHE A 213 0.83 -3.65 7.64
C PHE A 213 1.54 -3.93 6.31
N ARG A 214 1.76 -5.22 6.01
CA ARG A 214 2.41 -5.69 4.78
C ARG A 214 1.40 -5.70 3.65
N GLY A 215 1.32 -4.57 2.94
CA GLY A 215 0.36 -4.35 1.87
C GLY A 215 0.67 -5.15 0.61
N GLY A 216 -0.37 -5.69 -0.01
CA GLY A 216 -0.36 -6.20 -1.38
C GLY A 216 -0.64 -5.08 -2.39
N CYS A 217 -1.62 -5.28 -3.29
CA CYS A 217 -2.09 -4.21 -4.17
C CYS A 217 -3.10 -3.32 -3.43
N LEU A 218 -2.62 -2.16 -2.98
CA LEU A 218 -3.45 -1.12 -2.39
C LEU A 218 -4.06 -0.30 -3.52
N THR A 219 -5.39 -0.16 -3.55
CA THR A 219 -6.07 0.43 -4.68
C THR A 219 -7.26 1.30 -4.26
N GLY A 220 -7.79 2.07 -5.20
CA GLY A 220 -8.92 2.96 -4.97
C GLY A 220 -8.98 4.07 -6.03
N PRO A 221 -10.08 4.85 -6.09
CA PRO A 221 -10.32 5.85 -7.13
C PRO A 221 -9.28 6.98 -7.15
N ASN A 222 -8.71 7.34 -5.99
CA ASN A 222 -7.69 8.41 -5.89
C ASN A 222 -6.27 7.93 -6.23
N HIS A 223 -6.10 6.69 -6.70
CA HIS A 223 -4.79 6.17 -7.06
C HIS A 223 -4.29 6.82 -8.35
N ALA A 224 -3.27 7.66 -8.27
CA ALA A 224 -2.54 8.16 -9.43
C ALA A 224 -1.67 7.04 -10.03
N GLY A 225 -2.32 6.12 -10.77
CA GLY A 225 -1.65 4.98 -11.40
C GLY A 225 -0.69 5.42 -12.49
N ALA A 226 0.51 4.83 -12.49
CA ALA A 226 1.52 4.96 -13.52
C ALA A 226 1.91 3.57 -14.04
N GLU A 227 2.49 3.50 -15.24
CA GLU A 227 2.88 2.23 -15.87
C GLU A 227 3.73 1.34 -14.95
N LEU A 228 4.61 1.97 -14.17
CA LEU A 228 5.53 1.27 -13.26
C LEU A 228 5.01 1.12 -11.83
N HIS A 229 3.82 1.66 -11.50
CA HIS A 229 3.25 1.56 -10.16
C HIS A 229 1.72 1.69 -10.15
N GLY A 230 1.04 0.68 -9.57
CA GLY A 230 -0.43 0.66 -9.49
C GLY A 230 -1.09 0.07 -10.73
N PHE A 231 -0.79 -1.22 -11.02
CA PHE A 231 -1.21 -1.88 -12.26
C PHE A 231 -2.70 -1.75 -12.55
N LEU A 232 -3.57 -1.96 -11.54
CA LEU A 232 -5.02 -1.98 -11.74
C LEU A 232 -5.53 -0.57 -12.09
N SER A 233 -5.05 0.47 -11.41
CA SER A 233 -5.41 1.86 -11.70
C SER A 233 -4.93 2.30 -13.07
N TYR A 234 -3.70 1.94 -13.44
CA TYR A 234 -3.17 2.25 -14.76
C TYR A 234 -3.89 1.48 -15.88
N LEU A 235 -4.25 0.22 -15.64
CA LEU A 235 -5.03 -0.60 -16.57
C LEU A 235 -6.43 -0.01 -16.82
N VAL A 236 -7.14 0.38 -15.75
CA VAL A 236 -8.43 1.10 -15.87
C VAL A 236 -8.28 2.36 -16.70
N LYS A 237 -7.24 3.16 -16.44
CA LYS A 237 -6.96 4.38 -17.20
C LYS A 237 -6.71 4.07 -18.69
N CYS A 238 -5.96 3.01 -19.00
CA CYS A 238 -5.70 2.62 -20.41
C CYS A 238 -6.99 2.18 -21.09
N ILE A 239 -7.82 1.36 -20.47
CA ILE A 239 -9.07 0.84 -21.04
C ILE A 239 -10.07 1.97 -21.27
N VAL A 240 -10.30 2.82 -20.26
CA VAL A 240 -11.28 3.92 -20.36
C VAL A 240 -10.87 4.97 -21.38
N ASN A 241 -9.57 5.20 -21.58
CA ASN A 241 -9.05 6.20 -22.52
C ASN A 241 -8.56 5.62 -23.85
N ASP A 242 -8.84 4.33 -24.11
CA ASP A 242 -8.37 3.60 -25.32
C ASP A 242 -6.88 3.72 -25.60
N LYS A 243 -6.07 3.62 -24.54
CA LYS A 243 -4.60 3.69 -24.63
C LYS A 243 -3.99 2.29 -24.65
N PRO A 244 -2.81 2.11 -25.29
CA PRO A 244 -2.11 0.83 -25.26
C PRO A 244 -1.63 0.49 -23.84
N TYR A 245 -1.57 -0.81 -23.54
CA TYR A 245 -1.03 -1.37 -22.28
C TYR A 245 -0.03 -2.47 -22.58
N THR A 246 1.08 -2.51 -21.86
CA THR A 246 2.05 -3.61 -21.94
C THR A 246 1.93 -4.51 -20.72
N ILE A 247 1.65 -5.79 -20.95
CA ILE A 247 1.66 -6.84 -19.93
C ILE A 247 3.08 -7.40 -19.87
N PHE A 248 3.75 -7.28 -18.72
CA PHE A 248 5.10 -7.76 -18.51
C PHE A 248 5.10 -9.16 -17.92
N GLY A 249 5.50 -10.13 -18.74
CA GLY A 249 5.70 -11.52 -18.36
C GLY A 249 4.44 -12.31 -17.99
N TYR A 250 4.66 -13.56 -17.68
CA TYR A 250 3.67 -14.50 -17.14
C TYR A 250 2.37 -14.63 -17.95
N LYS A 251 2.39 -14.24 -19.22
CA LYS A 251 1.24 -14.29 -20.15
C LYS A 251 -0.01 -13.51 -19.64
N GLY A 252 0.16 -12.56 -18.74
CA GLY A 252 -0.94 -11.84 -18.10
C GLY A 252 -1.72 -12.64 -17.03
N LYS A 253 -1.23 -13.83 -16.67
CA LYS A 253 -1.86 -14.75 -15.71
C LYS A 253 -1.39 -14.59 -14.28
N GLN A 254 -0.46 -13.66 -14.00
CA GLN A 254 -0.01 -13.35 -12.66
C GLN A 254 -1.16 -12.82 -11.80
N VAL A 255 -1.22 -13.31 -10.55
CA VAL A 255 -2.33 -13.05 -9.63
C VAL A 255 -1.93 -12.14 -8.49
N ARG A 256 -2.77 -11.18 -8.16
CA ARG A 256 -2.67 -10.30 -7.00
C ARG A 256 -4.02 -10.19 -6.31
N ASP A 257 -4.00 -10.11 -4.99
CA ASP A 257 -5.16 -9.63 -4.24
C ASP A 257 -5.10 -8.12 -4.08
N ASN A 258 -6.28 -7.49 -4.04
CA ASN A 258 -6.43 -6.04 -4.04
C ASN A 258 -7.31 -5.62 -2.87
N ILE A 259 -6.87 -4.62 -2.10
CA ILE A 259 -7.66 -4.03 -1.03
C ILE A 259 -7.96 -2.57 -1.33
N HIS A 260 -9.21 -2.17 -1.11
CA HIS A 260 -9.61 -0.77 -1.22
C HIS A 260 -8.97 0.06 -0.11
N SER A 261 -8.53 1.27 -0.43
CA SER A 261 -7.90 2.20 0.53
C SER A 261 -8.74 2.45 1.78
N TRP A 262 -10.07 2.48 1.65
CA TRP A 262 -11.00 2.61 2.77
C TRP A 262 -10.89 1.44 3.75
N ASP A 263 -10.92 0.20 3.26
CA ASP A 263 -10.84 -0.99 4.11
C ASP A 263 -9.46 -1.15 4.76
N LEU A 264 -8.39 -0.72 4.06
CA LEU A 264 -7.06 -0.65 4.66
C LEU A 264 -6.98 0.37 5.79
N VAL A 265 -7.50 1.58 5.59
CA VAL A 265 -7.51 2.61 6.65
C VAL A 265 -8.39 2.18 7.83
N ASN A 266 -9.46 1.42 7.56
CA ASN A 266 -10.25 0.82 8.62
C ASN A 266 -9.48 -0.27 9.40
N MET A 267 -8.52 -1.01 8.77
CA MET A 267 -7.57 -1.85 9.54
C MET A 267 -6.74 -1.00 10.51
N PHE A 268 -6.26 0.16 10.08
CA PHE A 268 -5.49 1.08 10.95
C PHE A 268 -6.33 1.57 12.12
N TRP A 269 -7.60 1.88 11.88
CA TRP A 269 -8.54 2.29 12.91
C TRP A 269 -8.78 1.21 13.95
N GLU A 270 -9.09 -0.02 13.54
CA GLU A 270 -9.30 -1.15 14.44
C GLU A 270 -8.04 -1.43 15.28
N PHE A 271 -6.87 -1.39 14.66
CA PHE A 271 -5.60 -1.50 15.38
C PHE A 271 -5.43 -0.37 16.39
N HIS A 272 -5.74 0.87 16.02
CA HIS A 272 -5.64 2.03 16.91
C HIS A 272 -6.55 1.94 18.15
N GLN A 273 -7.73 1.32 18.02
CA GLN A 273 -8.64 1.14 19.16
C GLN A 273 -8.11 0.10 20.19
N ASN A 274 -7.30 -0.86 19.77
CA ASN A 274 -6.70 -1.86 20.65
C ASN A 274 -5.29 -2.22 20.15
N PRO A 275 -4.32 -1.30 20.28
CA PRO A 275 -3.01 -1.46 19.67
C PRO A 275 -2.19 -2.57 20.35
N LYS A 276 -1.25 -3.12 19.58
CA LYS A 276 -0.27 -4.10 20.02
C LYS A 276 1.14 -3.58 19.76
N GLN A 277 2.12 -4.21 20.42
CA GLN A 277 3.51 -3.76 20.40
C GLN A 277 4.33 -4.50 19.33
N GLY A 278 4.53 -3.87 18.17
CA GLY A 278 5.35 -4.42 17.10
C GLY A 278 4.72 -5.62 16.39
N GLU A 279 3.41 -5.57 16.17
CA GLU A 279 2.67 -6.67 15.56
C GLU A 279 2.55 -6.50 14.05
N VAL A 280 2.81 -7.59 13.32
CA VAL A 280 2.82 -7.64 11.85
C VAL A 280 1.53 -8.27 11.32
N TYR A 281 0.95 -7.65 10.30
CA TYR A 281 -0.24 -8.15 9.60
C TYR A 281 -0.06 -8.06 8.08
N ASN A 282 -0.46 -9.11 7.37
CA ASN A 282 -0.72 -8.99 5.95
C ASN A 282 -1.97 -8.14 5.72
N ALA A 283 -1.89 -7.23 4.77
CA ALA A 283 -2.95 -6.29 4.44
C ALA A 283 -3.27 -6.35 2.95
N GLY A 284 -4.32 -7.06 2.60
CA GLY A 284 -4.72 -7.28 1.21
C GLY A 284 -6.21 -7.58 1.10
N GLY A 285 -6.64 -7.96 -0.09
CA GLY A 285 -8.04 -8.29 -0.38
C GLY A 285 -8.41 -9.75 -0.08
N GLY A 286 -7.40 -10.60 0.16
CA GLY A 286 -7.62 -12.03 0.30
C GLY A 286 -8.04 -12.71 -1.02
N ARG A 287 -8.43 -13.97 -0.91
CA ARG A 287 -8.74 -14.80 -2.09
C ARG A 287 -9.91 -14.25 -2.92
N ASP A 288 -10.97 -13.77 -2.29
CA ASP A 288 -12.16 -13.29 -2.97
C ASP A 288 -11.94 -12.00 -3.77
N ASN A 289 -10.89 -11.23 -3.42
CA ASN A 289 -10.50 -10.00 -4.11
C ASN A 289 -9.19 -10.17 -4.88
N SER A 290 -8.87 -11.40 -5.29
CA SER A 290 -7.71 -11.70 -6.12
C SER A 290 -8.08 -11.74 -7.59
N ILE A 291 -7.18 -11.26 -8.46
CA ILE A 291 -7.42 -11.17 -9.89
C ILE A 291 -6.11 -11.28 -10.67
N SER A 292 -6.15 -11.91 -11.85
CA SER A 292 -5.07 -11.83 -12.82
C SER A 292 -5.21 -10.59 -13.72
N ILE A 293 -4.18 -10.28 -14.51
CA ILE A 293 -4.29 -9.16 -15.47
C ILE A 293 -5.33 -9.46 -16.55
N LEU A 294 -5.39 -10.69 -17.07
CA LEU A 294 -6.40 -11.08 -18.07
C LEU A 294 -7.82 -10.96 -17.51
N GLU A 295 -8.04 -11.48 -16.31
CA GLU A 295 -9.34 -11.35 -15.62
C GLU A 295 -9.71 -9.90 -15.33
N ALA A 296 -8.71 -9.05 -15.01
CA ALA A 296 -8.92 -7.62 -14.79
C ALA A 296 -9.36 -6.91 -16.08
N ILE A 297 -8.75 -7.24 -17.22
CA ILE A 297 -9.16 -6.69 -18.53
C ILE A 297 -10.62 -7.03 -18.81
N ASP A 298 -11.02 -8.29 -18.64
CA ASP A 298 -12.40 -8.73 -18.88
C ASP A 298 -13.39 -8.03 -17.94
N THR A 299 -13.04 -7.93 -16.65
CA THR A 299 -13.88 -7.26 -15.64
C THR A 299 -14.04 -5.78 -15.91
N ILE A 300 -12.95 -5.08 -16.24
CA ILE A 300 -12.98 -3.64 -16.55
C ILE A 300 -13.78 -3.38 -17.82
N ASN A 301 -13.58 -4.18 -18.88
CA ASN A 301 -14.37 -4.07 -20.12
C ASN A 301 -15.86 -4.20 -19.85
N LYS A 302 -16.27 -5.20 -19.06
CA LYS A 302 -17.67 -5.42 -18.68
C LYS A 302 -18.24 -4.20 -17.94
N ILE A 303 -17.52 -3.66 -16.95
CA ILE A 303 -17.97 -2.51 -16.14
C ILE A 303 -17.97 -1.22 -16.96
N ALA A 304 -16.95 -1.01 -17.78
CA ALA A 304 -16.83 0.19 -18.61
C ALA A 304 -17.77 0.19 -19.82
N GLY A 305 -18.29 -0.99 -20.22
CA GLY A 305 -19.09 -1.18 -21.44
C GLY A 305 -18.24 -1.09 -22.71
N THR A 306 -17.01 -1.59 -22.67
CA THR A 306 -16.04 -1.55 -23.78
C THR A 306 -15.63 -2.96 -24.22
N ASN A 307 -14.99 -3.06 -25.38
CA ASN A 307 -14.35 -4.27 -25.91
C ASN A 307 -12.87 -3.99 -26.17
N TRP A 308 -12.22 -3.25 -25.28
CA TRP A 308 -10.83 -2.87 -25.43
C TRP A 308 -9.92 -4.11 -25.39
N ASN A 309 -9.00 -4.19 -26.35
CA ASN A 309 -8.01 -5.25 -26.48
C ASN A 309 -6.63 -4.71 -26.94
N ASN A 310 -6.38 -3.42 -26.74
CA ASN A 310 -5.17 -2.73 -27.18
C ASN A 310 -4.00 -2.99 -26.20
N TYR A 311 -3.62 -4.27 -26.04
CA TYR A 311 -2.48 -4.63 -25.20
C TYR A 311 -1.50 -5.55 -25.93
N THR A 312 -0.26 -5.52 -25.48
CA THR A 312 0.81 -6.43 -25.92
C THR A 312 1.35 -7.21 -24.72
N ILE A 313 1.80 -8.44 -24.96
CA ILE A 313 2.45 -9.26 -23.94
C ILE A 313 3.94 -9.27 -24.22
N SER A 314 4.74 -8.81 -23.27
CA SER A 314 6.21 -8.91 -23.30
C SER A 314 6.66 -10.18 -22.60
N ASP A 315 7.64 -10.87 -23.15
CA ASP A 315 8.26 -12.04 -22.50
C ASP A 315 9.20 -11.65 -21.33
N GLN A 316 9.49 -10.35 -21.19
CA GLN A 316 10.32 -9.84 -20.10
C GLN A 316 9.51 -9.71 -18.83
N ASN A 317 9.95 -10.41 -17.78
CA ASN A 317 9.38 -10.25 -16.44
C ASN A 317 9.99 -9.04 -15.74
N ARG A 318 9.19 -8.31 -14.98
CA ARG A 318 9.71 -7.23 -14.11
C ARG A 318 10.40 -7.85 -12.89
N ILE A 319 11.58 -7.34 -12.57
CA ILE A 319 12.34 -7.75 -11.37
C ILE A 319 11.54 -7.39 -10.11
N GLY A 320 11.42 -8.35 -9.20
CA GLY A 320 10.67 -8.16 -7.94
C GLY A 320 9.17 -8.36 -8.05
N ASP A 321 8.63 -8.72 -9.21
CA ASP A 321 7.21 -9.08 -9.33
C ASP A 321 6.95 -10.52 -8.87
N HIS A 322 5.81 -10.70 -8.18
CA HIS A 322 5.29 -12.01 -7.82
C HIS A 322 4.48 -12.60 -8.98
N ILE A 323 4.62 -13.89 -9.23
CA ILE A 323 3.76 -14.62 -10.17
C ILE A 323 2.38 -14.80 -9.55
N TRP A 324 2.37 -15.05 -8.24
CA TRP A 324 1.15 -15.27 -7.48
C TRP A 324 1.35 -14.79 -6.05
N TYR A 325 0.41 -13.98 -5.55
CA TYR A 325 0.37 -13.57 -4.16
C TYR A 325 -1.06 -13.27 -3.74
N ILE A 326 -1.52 -13.95 -2.69
CA ILE A 326 -2.82 -13.70 -2.03
C ILE A 326 -2.57 -13.65 -0.52
N SER A 327 -2.99 -12.57 0.13
CA SER A 327 -2.82 -12.36 1.56
C SER A 327 -3.77 -13.24 2.38
N ASP A 328 -3.26 -13.93 3.40
CA ASP A 328 -4.08 -14.49 4.48
C ASP A 328 -4.41 -13.37 5.49
N LEU A 329 -5.68 -13.15 5.72
CA LEU A 329 -6.20 -12.12 6.64
C LEU A 329 -6.64 -12.69 7.98
N LYS A 330 -6.44 -13.99 8.21
CA LYS A 330 -6.92 -14.69 9.40
C LYS A 330 -6.36 -14.10 10.69
N LYS A 331 -5.06 -13.77 10.72
CA LYS A 331 -4.43 -13.18 11.90
C LYS A 331 -5.08 -11.87 12.29
N PHE A 332 -5.25 -10.96 11.33
CA PHE A 332 -5.89 -9.67 11.59
C PHE A 332 -7.33 -9.83 12.06
N ARG A 333 -8.14 -10.64 11.36
CA ARG A 333 -9.53 -10.93 11.74
C ARG A 333 -9.65 -11.59 13.11
N THR A 334 -8.66 -12.39 13.53
CA THR A 334 -8.64 -12.99 14.87
C THR A 334 -8.39 -11.95 15.95
N HIS A 335 -7.49 -11.00 15.71
CA HIS A 335 -7.19 -9.92 16.66
C HIS A 335 -8.27 -8.82 16.68
N TYR A 336 -8.91 -8.57 15.53
CA TYR A 336 -9.90 -7.51 15.29
C TYR A 336 -11.15 -8.08 14.59
N PRO A 337 -11.99 -8.81 15.30
CA PRO A 337 -13.11 -9.57 14.70
C PRO A 337 -14.22 -8.67 14.12
N ASN A 338 -14.25 -7.39 14.48
CA ASN A 338 -15.20 -6.43 13.94
C ASN A 338 -14.79 -5.90 12.55
N TRP A 339 -13.53 -6.07 12.17
CA TRP A 339 -13.06 -5.64 10.85
C TRP A 339 -13.44 -6.65 9.76
N ASN A 340 -13.91 -6.11 8.65
CA ASN A 340 -14.15 -6.89 7.44
C ASN A 340 -13.96 -6.02 6.20
N ILE A 341 -13.78 -6.65 5.04
CA ILE A 341 -13.78 -5.97 3.74
C ILE A 341 -15.23 -5.56 3.41
N THR A 342 -15.43 -4.27 3.17
CA THR A 342 -16.74 -3.67 2.87
C THR A 342 -16.86 -3.26 1.40
N ILE A 343 -15.73 -3.03 0.73
CA ILE A 343 -15.64 -2.66 -0.68
C ILE A 343 -14.88 -3.77 -1.41
N ASP A 344 -15.63 -4.66 -2.05
CA ASP A 344 -15.07 -5.76 -2.82
C ASP A 344 -14.37 -5.26 -4.10
N LEU A 345 -13.72 -6.18 -4.81
CA LEU A 345 -12.94 -5.86 -6.00
C LEU A 345 -13.80 -5.31 -7.14
N GLU A 346 -15.02 -5.81 -7.33
CA GLU A 346 -15.93 -5.34 -8.38
C GLU A 346 -16.37 -3.89 -8.12
N LYS A 347 -16.75 -3.56 -6.88
CA LYS A 347 -17.06 -2.18 -6.47
C LYS A 347 -15.85 -1.27 -6.60
N THR A 348 -14.67 -1.75 -6.22
CA THR A 348 -13.42 -1.01 -6.36
C THR A 348 -13.16 -0.62 -7.82
N ILE A 349 -13.25 -1.60 -8.74
CA ILE A 349 -13.07 -1.35 -10.17
C ILE A 349 -14.15 -0.41 -10.70
N THR A 350 -15.41 -0.59 -10.27
CA THR A 350 -16.51 0.30 -10.66
C THR A 350 -16.22 1.75 -10.30
N GLN A 351 -15.83 2.01 -9.05
CA GLN A 351 -15.47 3.37 -8.61
C GLN A 351 -14.29 3.96 -9.41
N MET A 352 -13.30 3.14 -9.74
CA MET A 352 -12.15 3.57 -10.53
C MET A 352 -12.54 3.92 -11.97
N VAL A 353 -13.40 3.12 -12.59
CA VAL A 353 -13.92 3.38 -13.95
C VAL A 353 -14.75 4.66 -13.96
N GLU A 354 -15.64 4.85 -13.00
CA GLU A 354 -16.46 6.06 -12.87
C GLU A 354 -15.58 7.31 -12.68
N PHE A 355 -14.56 7.20 -11.83
CA PHE A 355 -13.62 8.30 -11.59
C PHE A 355 -12.87 8.71 -12.86
N GLU A 356 -12.36 7.75 -13.64
CA GLU A 356 -11.69 8.06 -14.91
C GLU A 356 -12.66 8.62 -15.97
N LYS A 357 -13.87 8.08 -16.09
CA LYS A 357 -14.90 8.63 -16.99
C LYS A 357 -15.28 10.08 -16.63
N ASN A 358 -15.41 10.38 -15.33
CA ASN A 358 -15.73 11.73 -14.87
C ASN A 358 -14.61 12.75 -15.14
N LYS A 359 -13.35 12.32 -15.19
CA LYS A 359 -12.24 13.19 -15.64
C LYS A 359 -12.36 13.55 -17.10
N LEU A 360 -12.71 12.59 -17.97
CA LEU A 360 -12.90 12.84 -19.41
C LEU A 360 -14.03 13.84 -19.68
N ASN A 361 -15.11 13.79 -18.89
CA ASN A 361 -16.26 14.70 -19.07
C ASN A 361 -15.99 16.14 -18.57
N LYS A 362 -14.84 16.39 -17.91
CA LYS A 362 -14.46 17.74 -17.42
C LYS A 362 -13.45 18.44 -18.32
N ILE A 363 -12.95 17.75 -19.34
CA ILE A 363 -12.09 18.26 -20.40
C ILE A 363 -12.93 18.65 -21.62
#